data_1e666659e12dfb9f538dbb350eab42ab
#
_entry.id   1e666659e12dfb9f538dbb350eab42ab
#
_cell.length_a   1.000
_cell.length_b   1.000
_cell.length_c   1.000
_cell.angle_alpha   90.00
_cell.angle_beta   90.00
_cell.angle_gamma   90.00
#
_symmetry.space_group_name_H-M   'P 1'
#
loop_
_entity.id
_entity.type
_entity.pdbx_description
1 polymer ?
#
loop_
_entity_poly.entity_id
_entity_poly.type
_entity_poly.pdbx_seq_one_letter_code
_entity_poly.pdbx_strand_id
1 'polypeptide(L)'
;LHAPGWVNNELQAYVDSPENIYLENGSLVIKPIEQKNPDGTVSYTSGRVNTQNKHDFKYGIFEARIKVPEGQGFLPAFWMMPTNENLYGQWPRCGEIDIMEVLGNDTDKSYGTIHYGNPHSESQGSYQLTAGSFSEEYHNFAVEWEPGRISWYVDGCLIHTENDWYSATEGQGEITYPAPFDQPFYLILNLAVGGNWPGNPDETTDIASAALYVDYVKVYQKDSYSEDVVKPEKTVVLRDPDAEGNYIINGNFAVPESLSDQQDWTFLTALGGEA
;
A
#
# COMPACT_ATOMS: atom_id res chain seq x y z
N LEU A 1 -19.84 -1.24 7.09
CA LEU A 1 -19.88 -0.08 8.02
C LEU A 1 -18.80 -0.27 9.08
N HIS A 2 -17.91 0.69 9.21
CA HIS A 2 -16.80 0.66 10.18
C HIS A 2 -16.82 1.94 11.02
N ALA A 3 -16.70 1.79 12.33
CA ALA A 3 -16.69 2.92 13.27
C ALA A 3 -15.34 3.65 13.24
N PRO A 4 -15.29 4.91 13.70
CA PRO A 4 -14.04 5.63 13.93
C PRO A 4 -13.10 4.83 14.84
N GLY A 5 -11.79 4.89 14.56
CA GLY A 5 -10.77 4.14 15.32
C GLY A 5 -10.77 2.63 15.10
N TRP A 6 -11.46 2.14 14.09
CA TRP A 6 -11.46 0.71 13.75
C TRP A 6 -10.05 0.20 13.43
N VAL A 7 -9.28 0.93 12.62
CA VAL A 7 -7.86 0.67 12.36
C VAL A 7 -7.09 1.99 12.40
N ASN A 8 -5.79 1.94 12.63
CA ASN A 8 -4.82 3.04 12.47
C ASN A 8 -5.20 4.36 13.17
N ASN A 9 -6.11 4.35 14.14
CA ASN A 9 -6.67 5.56 14.79
C ASN A 9 -7.33 6.54 13.80
N GLU A 10 -7.86 6.02 12.70
CA GLU A 10 -8.61 6.81 11.71
C GLU A 10 -9.85 7.45 12.32
N LEU A 11 -10.19 8.65 11.88
CA LEU A 11 -11.25 9.46 12.49
C LEU A 11 -12.62 9.26 11.86
N GLN A 12 -12.70 8.78 10.61
CA GLN A 12 -13.96 8.62 9.90
C GLN A 12 -14.71 7.36 10.32
N ALA A 13 -16.03 7.43 10.25
CA ALA A 13 -16.87 6.27 10.04
C ALA A 13 -17.02 6.01 8.54
N TYR A 14 -16.80 4.78 8.08
CA TYR A 14 -17.21 4.39 6.73
C TYR A 14 -18.70 4.06 6.73
N VAL A 15 -19.45 4.75 5.87
CA VAL A 15 -20.92 4.68 5.84
C VAL A 15 -21.43 4.34 4.43
N ASP A 16 -22.60 3.75 4.37
CA ASP A 16 -23.37 3.54 3.14
C ASP A 16 -24.32 4.74 2.97
N SER A 17 -23.77 5.83 2.41
CA SER A 17 -24.51 7.08 2.22
C SER A 17 -24.24 7.60 0.82
N PRO A 18 -25.29 8.03 0.09
CA PRO A 18 -25.12 8.66 -1.22
C PRO A 18 -24.47 10.05 -1.15
N GLU A 19 -24.29 10.60 0.03
CA GLU A 19 -23.52 11.83 0.25
C GLU A 19 -22.00 11.57 0.25
N ASN A 20 -21.60 10.34 0.64
CA ASN A 20 -20.19 9.94 0.71
C ASN A 20 -19.74 9.13 -0.52
N ILE A 21 -20.65 8.38 -1.16
CA ILE A 21 -20.33 7.47 -2.27
C ILE A 21 -21.39 7.67 -3.35
N TYR A 22 -20.97 8.18 -4.49
CA TYR A 22 -21.88 8.45 -5.62
C TYR A 22 -21.15 8.42 -6.96
N LEU A 23 -21.92 8.48 -8.05
CA LEU A 23 -21.39 8.61 -9.40
C LEU A 23 -21.59 10.04 -9.90
N GLU A 24 -20.54 10.64 -10.42
CA GLU A 24 -20.58 11.97 -11.02
C GLU A 24 -19.71 12.01 -12.28
N ASN A 25 -20.28 12.49 -13.39
CA ASN A 25 -19.59 12.64 -14.69
C ASN A 25 -18.86 11.36 -15.15
N GLY A 26 -19.40 10.18 -14.83
CA GLY A 26 -18.82 8.89 -15.17
C GLY A 26 -17.81 8.33 -14.20
N SER A 27 -17.41 9.09 -13.17
CA SER A 27 -16.48 8.64 -12.13
C SER A 27 -17.22 8.21 -10.87
N LEU A 28 -16.69 7.21 -10.17
CA LEU A 28 -17.00 6.97 -8.75
C LEU A 28 -16.36 8.09 -7.94
N VAL A 29 -17.15 8.68 -7.04
CA VAL A 29 -16.69 9.69 -6.09
C VAL A 29 -16.83 9.16 -4.68
N ILE A 30 -15.74 9.25 -3.91
CA ILE A 30 -15.73 9.00 -2.47
C ILE A 30 -15.38 10.30 -1.78
N LYS A 31 -16.34 10.81 -0.99
CA LYS A 31 -16.26 12.14 -0.37
C LYS A 31 -16.25 12.03 1.15
N PRO A 32 -15.28 12.66 1.84
CA PRO A 32 -15.32 12.81 3.28
C PRO A 32 -16.30 13.93 3.65
N ILE A 33 -16.97 13.79 4.78
CA ILE A 33 -17.86 14.81 5.31
C ILE A 33 -17.52 15.05 6.77
N GLU A 34 -17.33 16.33 7.11
CA GLU A 34 -17.16 16.79 8.48
C GLU A 34 -18.52 17.17 9.07
N GLN A 35 -18.77 16.76 10.28
CA GLN A 35 -19.94 17.14 11.04
C GLN A 35 -19.53 17.73 12.38
N LYS A 36 -19.98 18.98 12.63
CA LYS A 36 -19.83 19.62 13.94
C LYS A 36 -20.98 19.19 14.83
N ASN A 37 -20.67 18.54 15.94
CA ASN A 37 -21.65 18.02 16.88
C ASN A 37 -22.12 19.13 17.86
N PRO A 38 -23.31 19.00 18.47
CA PRO A 38 -23.82 20.00 19.41
C PRO A 38 -22.95 20.19 20.66
N ASP A 39 -22.13 19.21 21.02
CA ASP A 39 -21.20 19.28 22.15
C ASP A 39 -19.85 19.94 21.79
N GLY A 40 -19.72 20.44 20.53
CA GLY A 40 -18.52 21.07 20.01
C GLY A 40 -17.46 20.12 19.48
N THR A 41 -17.69 18.81 19.54
CA THR A 41 -16.79 17.83 18.90
C THR A 41 -17.00 17.80 17.39
N VAL A 42 -16.01 17.27 16.67
CA VAL A 42 -16.07 17.03 15.23
C VAL A 42 -16.05 15.54 14.98
N SER A 43 -16.89 15.08 14.06
CA SER A 43 -16.90 13.71 13.54
C SER A 43 -16.78 13.72 12.03
N TYR A 44 -16.31 12.60 11.48
CA TYR A 44 -16.12 12.44 10.05
C TYR A 44 -16.84 11.20 9.54
N THR A 45 -17.43 11.30 8.37
CA THR A 45 -17.87 10.15 7.59
C THR A 45 -17.12 10.10 6.27
N SER A 46 -16.92 8.91 5.71
CA SER A 46 -16.31 8.72 4.41
C SER A 46 -16.80 7.41 3.76
N GLY A 47 -16.28 7.09 2.58
CA GLY A 47 -16.66 5.92 1.83
C GLY A 47 -15.55 4.87 1.77
N ARG A 48 -15.98 3.59 1.78
CA ARG A 48 -15.18 2.42 1.45
C ARG A 48 -16.04 1.45 0.66
N VAL A 49 -15.59 1.11 -0.54
CA VAL A 49 -16.23 0.14 -1.42
C VAL A 49 -15.31 -1.04 -1.68
N ASN A 50 -15.86 -2.22 -1.88
CA ASN A 50 -15.08 -3.42 -2.17
C ASN A 50 -15.83 -4.39 -3.08
N THR A 51 -15.08 -5.36 -3.62
CA THR A 51 -15.61 -6.43 -4.48
C THR A 51 -15.77 -7.78 -3.75
N GLN A 52 -15.57 -7.84 -2.45
CA GLN A 52 -15.57 -9.07 -1.65
C GLN A 52 -16.82 -9.92 -1.89
N ASN A 53 -16.62 -11.21 -2.18
CA ASN A 53 -17.70 -12.18 -2.49
C ASN A 53 -18.58 -11.81 -3.70
N LYS A 54 -18.11 -10.89 -4.55
CA LYS A 54 -18.76 -10.50 -5.81
C LYS A 54 -17.81 -10.71 -6.99
N HIS A 55 -16.60 -10.20 -6.88
CA HIS A 55 -15.52 -10.35 -7.84
C HIS A 55 -14.20 -10.46 -7.06
N ASP A 56 -13.81 -11.70 -6.80
CA ASP A 56 -12.55 -12.05 -6.15
C ASP A 56 -11.61 -12.60 -7.22
N PHE A 57 -10.34 -12.23 -7.18
CA PHE A 57 -9.37 -12.52 -8.23
C PHE A 57 -8.13 -13.17 -7.63
N LYS A 58 -7.54 -14.08 -8.39
CA LYS A 58 -6.21 -14.60 -8.11
C LYS A 58 -5.35 -14.35 -9.33
N TYR A 59 -4.30 -13.54 -9.16
CA TYR A 59 -3.39 -13.08 -10.20
C TYR A 59 -4.05 -12.19 -11.26
N GLY A 60 -3.27 -11.39 -11.94
CA GLY A 60 -3.72 -10.49 -12.98
C GLY A 60 -3.01 -9.14 -12.95
N ILE A 61 -3.47 -8.25 -13.82
CA ILE A 61 -3.16 -6.82 -13.78
C ILE A 61 -4.39 -6.10 -13.26
N PHE A 62 -4.23 -5.34 -12.21
CA PHE A 62 -5.28 -4.54 -11.57
C PHE A 62 -4.91 -3.08 -11.74
N GLU A 63 -5.71 -2.34 -12.47
CA GLU A 63 -5.46 -0.94 -12.82
C GLU A 63 -6.66 -0.09 -12.46
N ALA A 64 -6.41 1.07 -11.84
CA ALA A 64 -7.41 2.10 -11.66
C ALA A 64 -6.87 3.46 -12.12
N ARG A 65 -7.76 4.28 -12.70
CA ARG A 65 -7.48 5.65 -13.04
C ARG A 65 -8.10 6.57 -12.01
N ILE A 66 -7.24 7.24 -11.23
CA ILE A 66 -7.61 7.89 -9.96
C ILE A 66 -7.08 9.32 -9.94
N LYS A 67 -7.86 10.22 -9.34
CA LYS A 67 -7.43 11.54 -8.88
C LYS A 67 -7.71 11.65 -7.38
N VAL A 68 -6.69 11.99 -6.59
CA VAL A 68 -6.75 12.00 -5.13
C VAL A 68 -7.09 13.39 -4.58
N PRO A 69 -7.66 13.50 -3.36
CA PRO A 69 -7.78 14.79 -2.68
C PRO A 69 -6.42 15.26 -2.15
N GLU A 70 -6.25 16.57 -2.07
CA GLU A 70 -5.15 17.23 -1.37
C GLU A 70 -5.62 17.73 -0.01
N GLY A 71 -4.76 17.67 1.00
CA GLY A 71 -4.99 18.19 2.34
C GLY A 71 -4.44 17.29 3.44
N GLN A 72 -3.96 17.92 4.51
CA GLN A 72 -3.48 17.21 5.70
C GLN A 72 -4.54 16.25 6.23
N GLY A 73 -4.14 15.01 6.52
CA GLY A 73 -4.99 14.00 7.14
C GLY A 73 -5.78 13.13 6.17
N PHE A 74 -5.64 13.27 4.85
CA PHE A 74 -6.24 12.34 3.90
C PHE A 74 -5.30 11.19 3.54
N LEU A 75 -5.88 9.98 3.43
CA LEU A 75 -5.22 8.78 2.90
C LEU A 75 -6.19 8.06 1.94
N PRO A 76 -6.25 8.46 0.67
CA PRO A 76 -6.89 7.69 -0.37
C PRO A 76 -6.09 6.42 -0.64
N ALA A 77 -6.79 5.29 -0.83
CA ALA A 77 -6.17 4.01 -1.10
C ALA A 77 -6.95 3.17 -2.13
N PHE A 78 -6.19 2.47 -2.96
CA PHE A 78 -6.64 1.40 -3.85
C PHE A 78 -5.79 0.17 -3.56
N TRP A 79 -6.40 -0.88 -3.05
CA TRP A 79 -5.71 -2.01 -2.44
C TRP A 79 -6.52 -3.29 -2.46
N MET A 80 -5.96 -4.38 -1.95
CA MET A 80 -6.55 -5.71 -1.97
C MET A 80 -6.32 -6.45 -0.66
N MET A 81 -7.35 -7.17 -0.23
CA MET A 81 -7.31 -8.12 0.89
C MET A 81 -7.71 -9.52 0.41
N PRO A 82 -7.21 -10.59 1.05
CA PRO A 82 -7.60 -11.94 0.71
C PRO A 82 -9.06 -12.20 1.07
N THR A 83 -9.75 -12.95 0.21
CA THR A 83 -11.14 -13.36 0.45
C THR A 83 -11.28 -14.22 1.70
N ASN A 84 -10.28 -15.06 1.97
CA ASN A 84 -10.21 -15.91 3.15
C ASN A 84 -9.02 -15.55 4.05
N GLU A 85 -9.21 -14.58 4.92
CA GLU A 85 -8.18 -14.14 5.89
C GLU A 85 -7.79 -15.23 6.91
N ASN A 86 -8.56 -16.31 7.02
CA ASN A 86 -8.25 -17.41 7.95
C ASN A 86 -7.35 -18.49 7.32
N LEU A 87 -7.11 -18.47 6.00
CA LEU A 87 -6.34 -19.52 5.34
C LEU A 87 -4.92 -19.62 5.90
N TYR A 88 -4.28 -18.48 6.09
CA TYR A 88 -2.91 -18.38 6.62
C TYR A 88 -2.84 -17.69 7.99
N GLY A 89 -3.98 -17.28 8.53
CA GLY A 89 -4.11 -16.52 9.77
C GLY A 89 -4.46 -15.07 9.52
N GLN A 90 -4.89 -14.40 10.57
CA GLN A 90 -5.30 -12.99 10.50
C GLN A 90 -4.13 -12.09 10.08
N TRP A 91 -4.49 -10.91 9.60
CA TRP A 91 -3.50 -9.88 9.23
C TRP A 91 -2.37 -9.76 10.26
N PRO A 92 -1.11 -9.64 9.83
CA PRO A 92 -0.62 -9.50 8.45
C PRO A 92 -0.33 -10.84 7.74
N ARG A 93 -0.50 -11.99 8.38
CA ARG A 93 -0.19 -13.32 7.80
C ARG A 93 -0.99 -13.64 6.55
N CYS A 94 -2.25 -13.18 6.49
CA CYS A 94 -3.11 -13.40 5.34
C CYS A 94 -2.66 -12.68 4.07
N GLY A 95 -1.78 -11.69 4.21
CA GLY A 95 -1.31 -10.84 3.12
C GLY A 95 -2.22 -9.64 2.87
N GLU A 96 -1.66 -8.58 2.30
CA GLU A 96 -2.31 -7.37 1.81
C GLU A 96 -1.49 -6.84 0.64
N ILE A 97 -2.16 -6.32 -0.40
CA ILE A 97 -1.50 -5.72 -1.57
C ILE A 97 -2.07 -4.31 -1.74
N ASP A 98 -1.24 -3.29 -1.48
CA ASP A 98 -1.60 -1.91 -1.67
C ASP A 98 -1.10 -1.46 -3.04
N ILE A 99 -2.04 -1.18 -3.94
CA ILE A 99 -1.74 -0.79 -5.32
C ILE A 99 -1.38 0.68 -5.36
N MET A 100 -2.10 1.50 -4.61
CA MET A 100 -1.87 2.93 -4.48
C MET A 100 -2.26 3.40 -3.08
N GLU A 101 -1.36 4.09 -2.42
CA GLU A 101 -1.62 4.94 -1.28
C GLU A 101 -0.95 6.29 -1.52
N VAL A 102 -1.64 7.37 -1.18
CA VAL A 102 -1.13 8.74 -1.29
C VAL A 102 -1.46 9.50 0.00
N LEU A 103 -0.47 10.17 0.56
CA LEU A 103 -0.71 11.09 1.67
C LEU A 103 -1.25 12.42 1.12
N GLY A 104 -2.37 12.90 1.65
CA GLY A 104 -2.99 14.12 1.15
C GLY A 104 -2.13 15.37 1.33
N ASN A 105 -1.16 15.37 2.21
CA ASN A 105 -0.18 16.44 2.39
C ASN A 105 1.12 16.25 1.56
N ASP A 106 1.21 15.17 0.78
CA ASP A 106 2.37 14.82 -0.08
C ASP A 106 1.86 14.20 -1.38
N THR A 107 0.99 14.92 -2.10
CA THR A 107 0.21 14.41 -3.23
C THR A 107 0.98 14.26 -4.53
N ASP A 108 2.25 14.55 -4.55
CA ASP A 108 3.17 14.23 -5.67
C ASP A 108 3.88 12.88 -5.48
N LYS A 109 3.62 12.18 -4.36
CA LYS A 109 4.22 10.88 -4.04
C LYS A 109 3.17 9.80 -3.81
N SER A 110 3.35 8.65 -4.46
CA SER A 110 2.52 7.45 -4.31
C SER A 110 3.35 6.28 -3.80
N TYR A 111 2.70 5.40 -3.05
CA TYR A 111 3.29 4.20 -2.48
C TYR A 111 2.55 2.96 -2.99
N GLY A 112 3.31 1.87 -3.20
CA GLY A 112 2.78 0.53 -3.45
C GLY A 112 3.46 -0.45 -2.50
N THR A 113 2.68 -1.27 -1.82
CA THR A 113 3.17 -2.06 -0.68
C THR A 113 2.61 -3.47 -0.72
N ILE A 114 3.32 -4.43 -0.14
CA ILE A 114 2.73 -5.67 0.39
C ILE A 114 3.00 -5.78 1.88
N HIS A 115 2.01 -6.26 2.63
CA HIS A 115 2.15 -6.64 4.04
C HIS A 115 1.99 -8.14 4.19
N TYR A 116 2.84 -8.76 5.01
CA TYR A 116 2.88 -10.22 5.15
C TYR A 116 3.57 -10.67 6.45
N GLY A 117 3.52 -11.97 6.70
CA GLY A 117 4.35 -12.66 7.68
C GLY A 117 3.96 -12.51 9.15
N ASN A 118 4.70 -13.20 10.00
CA ASN A 118 4.68 -13.09 11.45
C ASN A 118 6.09 -13.45 11.99
N PRO A 119 6.86 -12.48 12.48
CA PRO A 119 6.46 -11.08 12.71
C PRO A 119 6.05 -10.36 11.43
N HIS A 120 5.28 -9.26 11.57
CA HIS A 120 4.88 -8.41 10.45
C HIS A 120 6.10 -7.93 9.67
N SER A 121 6.03 -8.05 8.37
CA SER A 121 6.97 -7.48 7.42
C SER A 121 6.24 -6.84 6.27
N GLU A 122 6.90 -5.92 5.60
CA GLU A 122 6.37 -5.22 4.42
C GLU A 122 7.47 -5.06 3.38
N SER A 123 7.07 -4.87 2.13
CA SER A 123 7.93 -4.39 1.05
C SER A 123 7.22 -3.26 0.34
N GLN A 124 7.80 -2.07 0.40
CA GLN A 124 7.20 -0.85 -0.12
C GLN A 124 8.10 -0.21 -1.16
N GLY A 125 7.52 0.14 -2.31
CA GLY A 125 8.10 1.05 -3.28
C GLY A 125 7.37 2.37 -3.30
N SER A 126 7.99 3.41 -3.86
CA SER A 126 7.37 4.71 -4.03
C SER A 126 7.71 5.33 -5.37
N TYR A 127 6.83 6.20 -5.85
CA TYR A 127 7.04 7.00 -7.04
C TYR A 127 6.76 8.46 -6.73
N GLN A 128 7.69 9.32 -7.13
CA GLN A 128 7.61 10.77 -6.99
C GLN A 128 7.43 11.39 -8.37
N LEU A 129 6.36 12.17 -8.56
CA LEU A 129 6.19 12.98 -9.75
C LEU A 129 7.30 14.04 -9.84
N THR A 130 7.80 14.27 -11.03
CA THR A 130 8.82 15.32 -11.27
C THR A 130 8.21 16.73 -11.35
N ALA A 131 6.89 16.82 -11.56
CA ALA A 131 6.10 18.04 -11.59
C ALA A 131 4.60 17.70 -11.45
N GLY A 132 3.81 18.63 -10.93
CA GLY A 132 2.38 18.43 -10.69
C GLY A 132 2.10 17.56 -9.47
N SER A 133 0.87 17.11 -9.34
CA SER A 133 0.46 16.25 -8.24
C SER A 133 -0.67 15.30 -8.67
N PHE A 134 -0.82 14.20 -7.98
CA PHE A 134 -1.93 13.25 -8.16
C PHE A 134 -3.31 13.83 -7.80
N SER A 135 -3.35 15.05 -7.23
CA SER A 135 -4.57 15.80 -6.95
C SER A 135 -5.02 16.73 -8.10
N GLU A 136 -4.13 17.05 -9.02
CA GLU A 136 -4.44 17.95 -10.14
C GLU A 136 -5.15 17.20 -11.28
N GLU A 137 -4.64 16.01 -11.63
CA GLU A 137 -5.11 15.21 -12.77
C GLU A 137 -5.35 13.74 -12.40
N TYR A 138 -5.96 12.99 -13.30
CA TYR A 138 -6.11 11.54 -13.17
C TYR A 138 -4.82 10.84 -13.61
N HIS A 139 -4.37 9.92 -12.76
CA HIS A 139 -3.22 9.05 -13.02
C HIS A 139 -3.64 7.58 -12.99
N ASN A 140 -2.87 6.72 -13.67
CA ASN A 140 -3.09 5.28 -13.69
C ASN A 140 -2.19 4.61 -12.66
N PHE A 141 -2.79 3.91 -11.71
CA PHE A 141 -2.09 3.10 -10.74
C PHE A 141 -2.40 1.63 -11.01
N ALA A 142 -1.37 0.81 -11.09
CA ALA A 142 -1.55 -0.59 -11.41
C ALA A 142 -0.60 -1.50 -10.64
N VAL A 143 -1.04 -2.73 -10.41
CA VAL A 143 -0.21 -3.84 -9.98
C VAL A 143 -0.34 -5.01 -10.96
N GLU A 144 0.78 -5.60 -11.35
CA GLU A 144 0.84 -6.91 -12.00
C GLU A 144 1.20 -7.94 -10.95
N TRP A 145 0.26 -8.80 -10.65
CA TRP A 145 0.42 -9.88 -9.69
C TRP A 145 0.42 -11.22 -10.41
N GLU A 146 1.56 -11.88 -10.35
CA GLU A 146 1.79 -13.22 -10.89
C GLU A 146 2.22 -14.17 -9.76
N PRO A 147 2.16 -15.50 -9.98
CA PRO A 147 2.73 -16.44 -9.02
C PRO A 147 4.20 -16.08 -8.71
N GLY A 148 4.47 -15.76 -7.44
CA GLY A 148 5.82 -15.45 -6.98
C GLY A 148 6.39 -14.10 -7.41
N ARG A 149 5.60 -13.19 -8.00
CA ARG A 149 6.05 -11.85 -8.37
C ARG A 149 4.91 -10.84 -8.33
N ILE A 150 5.16 -9.70 -7.72
CA ILE A 150 4.24 -8.56 -7.71
C ILE A 150 5.02 -7.32 -8.15
N SER A 151 4.48 -6.57 -9.12
CA SER A 151 5.13 -5.39 -9.69
C SER A 151 4.15 -4.22 -9.76
N TRP A 152 4.56 -3.04 -9.33
CA TRP A 152 3.73 -1.84 -9.27
C TRP A 152 4.11 -0.84 -10.35
N TYR A 153 3.11 -0.14 -10.86
CA TYR A 153 3.26 0.83 -11.94
C TYR A 153 2.46 2.09 -11.65
N VAL A 154 3.02 3.24 -11.99
CA VAL A 154 2.32 4.53 -12.07
C VAL A 154 2.50 5.07 -13.48
N ASP A 155 1.38 5.36 -14.17
CA ASP A 155 1.34 5.82 -15.56
C ASP A 155 2.17 4.94 -16.52
N GLY A 156 2.17 3.63 -16.27
CA GLY A 156 2.93 2.64 -17.03
C GLY A 156 4.42 2.56 -16.68
N CYS A 157 4.91 3.39 -15.79
CA CYS A 157 6.29 3.31 -15.28
C CYS A 157 6.38 2.30 -14.15
N LEU A 158 7.24 1.30 -14.26
CA LEU A 158 7.56 0.36 -13.18
C LEU A 158 8.22 1.10 -12.02
N ILE A 159 7.67 0.98 -10.83
CA ILE A 159 8.15 1.65 -9.62
C ILE A 159 8.74 0.70 -8.58
N HIS A 160 8.24 -0.52 -8.53
CA HIS A 160 8.67 -1.52 -7.56
C HIS A 160 8.39 -2.92 -8.09
N THR A 161 9.19 -3.90 -7.68
CA THR A 161 8.94 -5.33 -7.89
C THR A 161 9.38 -6.09 -6.65
N GLU A 162 8.49 -6.96 -6.16
CA GLU A 162 8.81 -7.85 -5.06
C GLU A 162 8.59 -9.31 -5.47
N ASN A 163 9.52 -10.17 -5.09
CA ASN A 163 9.48 -11.62 -5.33
C ASN A 163 10.15 -12.42 -4.21
N ASP A 164 10.45 -11.77 -3.06
CA ASP A 164 11.16 -12.39 -1.93
C ASP A 164 10.45 -12.09 -0.61
N TRP A 165 9.24 -12.61 -0.46
CA TRP A 165 8.53 -12.55 0.81
C TRP A 165 8.55 -13.90 1.53
N TYR A 166 8.24 -13.89 2.82
CA TYR A 166 7.97 -15.09 3.58
C TYR A 166 6.54 -15.10 4.09
N SER A 167 6.04 -16.27 4.44
CA SER A 167 4.72 -16.42 5.05
C SER A 167 4.76 -17.35 6.25
N ALA A 168 3.85 -17.14 7.17
CA ALA A 168 3.70 -17.95 8.35
C ALA A 168 2.21 -18.19 8.64
N THR A 169 1.87 -19.43 8.94
CA THR A 169 0.54 -19.81 9.41
C THR A 169 0.55 -19.86 10.94
N GLU A 170 -0.51 -19.36 11.55
CA GLU A 170 -0.63 -19.36 13.00
C GLU A 170 -0.52 -20.78 13.58
N GLY A 171 0.45 -20.96 14.49
CA GLY A 171 0.71 -22.25 15.14
C GLY A 171 1.40 -23.30 14.29
N GLN A 172 1.71 -23.03 13.02
CA GLN A 172 2.35 -23.99 12.11
C GLN A 172 3.74 -23.55 11.61
N GLY A 173 4.10 -22.27 11.86
CA GLY A 173 5.38 -21.73 11.40
C GLY A 173 5.35 -21.27 9.94
N GLU A 174 6.50 -21.30 9.28
CA GLU A 174 6.64 -20.89 7.88
C GLU A 174 5.93 -21.86 6.94
N ILE A 175 5.30 -21.34 5.91
CA ILE A 175 4.60 -22.09 4.87
C ILE A 175 5.24 -21.87 3.50
N THR A 176 4.84 -22.71 2.54
CA THR A 176 5.45 -22.73 1.22
C THR A 176 5.15 -21.46 0.42
N TYR A 177 6.20 -20.85 -0.14
CA TYR A 177 6.12 -19.80 -1.13
C TYR A 177 5.29 -20.27 -2.36
N PRO A 178 4.44 -19.42 -2.99
CA PRO A 178 4.34 -17.97 -2.81
C PRO A 178 3.21 -17.50 -1.87
N ALA A 179 2.78 -18.34 -0.93
CA ALA A 179 1.84 -17.88 0.10
C ALA A 179 2.38 -16.62 0.84
N PRO A 180 1.52 -15.69 1.28
CA PRO A 180 0.06 -15.73 1.26
C PRO A 180 -0.56 -15.22 -0.05
N PHE A 181 0.26 -14.82 -1.04
CA PHE A 181 -0.19 -14.24 -2.30
C PHE A 181 -0.48 -15.31 -3.37
N ASP A 182 -1.11 -16.40 -2.97
CA ASP A 182 -1.51 -17.54 -3.78
C ASP A 182 -2.99 -17.93 -3.60
N GLN A 183 -3.78 -17.02 -3.03
CA GLN A 183 -5.21 -17.16 -2.78
C GLN A 183 -5.98 -16.00 -3.44
N PRO A 184 -7.32 -16.11 -3.61
CA PRO A 184 -8.12 -15.01 -4.12
C PRO A 184 -8.12 -13.78 -3.21
N PHE A 185 -8.00 -12.60 -3.81
CA PHE A 185 -8.10 -11.29 -3.17
C PHE A 185 -9.25 -10.49 -3.79
N TYR A 186 -9.84 -9.59 -3.00
CA TYR A 186 -10.82 -8.63 -3.47
C TYR A 186 -10.27 -7.21 -3.43
N LEU A 187 -10.78 -6.36 -4.32
CA LEU A 187 -10.38 -4.97 -4.46
C LEU A 187 -11.11 -4.08 -3.45
N ILE A 188 -10.41 -3.06 -2.98
CA ILE A 188 -10.91 -2.05 -2.06
C ILE A 188 -10.51 -0.66 -2.57
N LEU A 189 -11.45 0.29 -2.48
CA LEU A 189 -11.22 1.72 -2.66
C LEU A 189 -11.79 2.45 -1.46
N ASN A 190 -11.01 3.33 -0.85
CA ASN A 190 -11.47 4.16 0.27
C ASN A 190 -10.74 5.49 0.35
N LEU A 191 -11.31 6.40 1.13
CA LEU A 191 -10.67 7.63 1.56
C LEU A 191 -10.70 7.69 3.08
N ALA A 192 -9.56 7.46 3.72
CA ALA A 192 -9.43 7.62 5.16
C ALA A 192 -9.20 9.09 5.53
N VAL A 193 -9.62 9.46 6.74
CA VAL A 193 -9.46 10.79 7.32
C VAL A 193 -8.80 10.64 8.70
N GLY A 194 -7.66 11.26 8.88
CA GLY A 194 -6.86 11.11 10.09
C GLY A 194 -6.16 9.76 10.17
N GLY A 195 -5.48 9.54 11.26
CA GLY A 195 -4.79 8.29 11.54
C GLY A 195 -3.30 8.45 11.77
N ASN A 196 -2.66 7.32 12.04
CA ASN A 196 -1.25 7.30 12.46
C ASN A 196 -0.30 7.82 11.37
N TRP A 197 -0.55 7.49 10.12
CA TRP A 197 0.35 7.83 9.01
C TRP A 197 0.04 9.19 8.38
N PRO A 198 -1.20 9.50 7.93
CA PRO A 198 -1.51 10.80 7.34
C PRO A 198 -1.54 11.93 8.39
N GLY A 199 -1.55 11.60 9.69
CA GLY A 199 -1.87 12.56 10.74
C GLY A 199 -3.33 12.97 10.72
N ASN A 200 -3.71 13.91 11.56
CA ASN A 200 -5.10 14.41 11.61
C ASN A 200 -5.28 15.63 10.73
N PRO A 201 -6.50 15.88 10.22
CA PRO A 201 -6.85 17.16 9.62
C PRO A 201 -6.56 18.34 10.54
N ASP A 202 -6.17 19.45 9.96
CA ASP A 202 -5.89 20.70 10.66
C ASP A 202 -6.62 21.88 9.99
N GLU A 203 -6.29 23.11 10.37
CA GLU A 203 -6.94 24.33 9.84
C GLU A 203 -6.67 24.54 8.32
N THR A 204 -5.71 23.83 7.73
CA THR A 204 -5.40 23.91 6.30
C THR A 204 -6.19 22.90 5.47
N THR A 205 -6.88 21.95 6.12
CA THR A 205 -7.59 20.85 5.45
C THR A 205 -8.97 21.30 4.97
N ASP A 206 -9.17 21.37 3.67
CA ASP A 206 -10.50 21.64 3.08
C ASP A 206 -11.29 20.35 2.87
N ILE A 207 -11.97 19.88 3.93
CA ILE A 207 -12.83 18.68 3.87
C ILE A 207 -13.98 18.85 2.85
N ALA A 208 -14.49 20.07 2.72
CA ALA A 208 -15.69 20.32 1.92
C ALA A 208 -15.46 20.13 0.42
N SER A 209 -14.25 20.44 -0.07
CA SER A 209 -13.88 20.27 -1.48
C SER A 209 -13.18 18.93 -1.76
N ALA A 210 -12.74 18.22 -0.72
CA ALA A 210 -12.00 16.97 -0.87
C ALA A 210 -12.87 15.86 -1.44
N ALA A 211 -12.34 15.11 -2.41
CA ALA A 211 -12.93 13.87 -2.90
C ALA A 211 -11.89 13.00 -3.61
N LEU A 212 -12.03 11.70 -3.48
CA LEU A 212 -11.34 10.71 -4.30
C LEU A 212 -12.21 10.44 -5.53
N TYR A 213 -11.65 10.63 -6.71
CA TYR A 213 -12.31 10.36 -7.98
C TYR A 213 -11.69 9.15 -8.65
N VAL A 214 -12.53 8.19 -9.05
CA VAL A 214 -12.11 6.97 -9.77
C VAL A 214 -12.86 6.91 -11.10
N ASP A 215 -12.13 7.09 -12.20
CA ASP A 215 -12.69 7.06 -13.56
C ASP A 215 -13.04 5.63 -13.97
N TYR A 216 -12.12 4.68 -13.75
CA TYR A 216 -12.34 3.26 -13.96
C TYR A 216 -11.49 2.38 -13.07
N VAL A 217 -11.91 1.13 -12.92
CA VAL A 217 -11.10 0.01 -12.48
C VAL A 217 -11.13 -1.05 -13.57
N LYS A 218 -9.98 -1.57 -13.97
CA LYS A 218 -9.83 -2.63 -14.96
C LYS A 218 -9.02 -3.78 -14.40
N VAL A 219 -9.45 -5.00 -14.73
CA VAL A 219 -8.74 -6.22 -14.37
C VAL A 219 -8.47 -7.03 -15.63
N TYR A 220 -7.22 -7.42 -15.82
CA TYR A 220 -6.79 -8.26 -16.93
C TYR A 220 -6.18 -9.55 -16.37
N GLN A 221 -6.65 -10.68 -16.86
CA GLN A 221 -6.14 -11.98 -16.46
C GLN A 221 -5.70 -12.79 -17.69
N LYS A 222 -4.65 -13.60 -17.52
CA LYS A 222 -4.26 -14.62 -18.50
C LYS A 222 -5.24 -15.80 -18.43
N ASP A 223 -5.32 -16.57 -19.49
CA ASP A 223 -6.13 -17.80 -19.49
C ASP A 223 -5.65 -18.83 -18.46
N SER A 224 -4.37 -18.79 -18.11
CA SER A 224 -3.78 -19.64 -17.07
C SER A 224 -2.49 -19.05 -16.51
N TYR A 225 -2.14 -19.45 -15.29
CA TYR A 225 -0.89 -19.11 -14.61
C TYR A 225 -0.18 -20.40 -14.19
N SER A 226 1.15 -20.43 -14.33
CA SER A 226 1.98 -21.50 -13.78
C SER A 226 2.24 -21.19 -12.30
N GLU A 227 1.68 -22.00 -11.42
CA GLU A 227 1.84 -21.84 -9.96
C GLU A 227 3.03 -22.62 -9.39
N ASP A 228 3.74 -23.38 -10.26
CA ASP A 228 4.98 -24.06 -9.86
C ASP A 228 6.14 -23.05 -9.90
N VAL A 229 6.24 -22.28 -8.82
CA VAL A 229 7.25 -21.23 -8.65
C VAL A 229 8.13 -21.52 -7.43
N VAL A 230 9.39 -21.16 -7.57
CA VAL A 230 10.39 -21.30 -6.51
C VAL A 230 10.80 -19.92 -6.03
N LYS A 231 10.88 -19.75 -4.71
CA LYS A 231 11.40 -18.52 -4.13
C LYS A 231 12.81 -18.26 -4.63
N PRO A 232 13.12 -17.03 -5.11
CA PRO A 232 14.45 -16.72 -5.56
C PRO A 232 15.49 -16.93 -4.46
N GLU A 233 16.59 -17.59 -4.80
CA GLU A 233 17.73 -17.66 -3.90
C GLU A 233 18.46 -16.31 -3.90
N LYS A 234 18.68 -15.73 -2.72
CA LYS A 234 19.55 -14.56 -2.58
C LYS A 234 20.97 -15.00 -2.85
N THR A 235 21.47 -14.66 -4.02
CA THR A 235 22.87 -14.86 -4.35
C THR A 235 23.69 -13.83 -3.59
N VAL A 236 24.32 -14.24 -2.52
CA VAL A 236 25.36 -13.41 -1.88
C VAL A 236 26.56 -13.43 -2.83
N VAL A 237 26.73 -12.38 -3.58
CA VAL A 237 27.94 -12.19 -4.37
C VAL A 237 29.05 -11.82 -3.40
N LEU A 238 29.88 -12.80 -3.06
CA LEU A 238 31.09 -12.54 -2.32
C LEU A 238 32.04 -11.78 -3.25
N ARG A 239 32.38 -10.56 -2.90
CA ARG A 239 33.40 -9.80 -3.63
C ARG A 239 34.79 -10.27 -3.20
N ASP A 240 35.76 -10.09 -4.09
CA ASP A 240 37.15 -10.21 -3.70
C ASP A 240 37.53 -9.13 -2.69
N PRO A 241 38.39 -9.43 -1.72
CA PRO A 241 38.88 -8.44 -0.77
C PRO A 241 39.63 -7.31 -1.50
N ASP A 242 39.63 -6.12 -0.91
CA ASP A 242 40.47 -5.01 -1.36
C ASP A 242 41.97 -5.32 -1.19
N ALA A 243 42.82 -4.36 -1.55
CA ALA A 243 44.27 -4.52 -1.47
C ALA A 243 44.80 -4.75 -0.02
N GLU A 244 44.02 -4.36 0.98
CA GLU A 244 44.30 -4.57 2.41
C GLU A 244 43.68 -5.88 2.94
N GLY A 245 42.93 -6.62 2.12
CA GLY A 245 42.28 -7.87 2.49
C GLY A 245 40.91 -7.71 3.13
N ASN A 246 40.26 -6.53 3.00
CA ASN A 246 38.93 -6.30 3.53
C ASN A 246 37.85 -6.71 2.50
N TYR A 247 36.80 -7.37 2.99
CA TYR A 247 35.61 -7.72 2.20
C TYR A 247 34.52 -6.64 2.24
N ILE A 248 34.63 -5.68 3.17
CA ILE A 248 33.64 -4.63 3.39
C ILE A 248 34.22 -3.28 2.99
N ILE A 249 33.57 -2.58 2.05
CA ILE A 249 33.95 -1.23 1.68
C ILE A 249 33.70 -0.29 2.85
N ASN A 250 34.72 0.54 3.17
CA ASN A 250 34.60 1.54 4.23
C ASN A 250 34.08 0.96 5.56
N GLY A 251 34.50 -0.28 5.89
CA GLY A 251 34.09 -0.94 7.12
C GLY A 251 34.54 -0.23 8.42
N ASN A 252 35.46 0.72 8.31
CA ASN A 252 35.92 1.57 9.42
C ASN A 252 35.15 2.90 9.52
N PHE A 253 34.19 3.16 8.61
CA PHE A 253 33.40 4.40 8.53
C PHE A 253 34.25 5.69 8.46
N ALA A 254 35.43 5.61 7.87
CA ALA A 254 36.40 6.71 7.87
C ALA A 254 36.00 7.90 6.98
N VAL A 255 35.11 7.68 6.03
CA VAL A 255 34.58 8.72 5.12
C VAL A 255 33.05 8.68 5.16
N PRO A 256 32.42 9.32 6.13
CA PRO A 256 30.97 9.33 6.24
C PRO A 256 30.38 10.37 5.27
N GLU A 257 29.88 9.96 4.13
CA GLU A 257 29.02 10.81 3.31
C GLU A 257 27.57 10.69 3.83
N SER A 258 27.02 9.50 3.78
CA SER A 258 25.73 9.16 4.37
C SER A 258 25.78 7.70 4.82
N LEU A 259 25.08 7.35 5.88
CA LEU A 259 24.97 5.95 6.30
C LEU A 259 24.31 5.09 5.22
N SER A 260 23.38 5.65 4.45
CA SER A 260 22.73 4.99 3.32
C SER A 260 23.65 4.66 2.15
N ASP A 261 24.81 5.34 2.04
CA ASP A 261 25.76 5.14 0.96
C ASP A 261 26.78 4.02 1.25
N GLN A 262 26.67 3.36 2.40
CA GLN A 262 27.54 2.26 2.78
C GLN A 262 27.09 0.95 2.09
N GLN A 263 27.69 0.63 0.95
CA GLN A 263 27.25 -0.45 0.04
C GLN A 263 27.20 -1.85 0.68
N ASP A 264 28.02 -2.10 1.67
CA ASP A 264 28.13 -3.42 2.31
C ASP A 264 27.35 -3.53 3.63
N TRP A 265 26.63 -2.45 4.02
CA TRP A 265 25.93 -2.38 5.29
C TRP A 265 24.44 -2.26 5.12
N THR A 266 23.71 -3.03 5.91
CA THR A 266 22.24 -2.87 6.06
C THR A 266 21.99 -2.28 7.44
N PHE A 267 21.39 -1.08 7.48
CA PHE A 267 21.07 -0.40 8.72
C PHE A 267 19.67 -0.83 9.17
N LEU A 268 19.60 -1.62 10.25
CA LEU A 268 18.35 -2.06 10.85
C LEU A 268 17.78 -0.94 11.73
N THR A 269 17.00 -0.05 11.13
CA THR A 269 16.31 1.03 11.87
C THR A 269 14.98 0.57 12.49
N ALA A 270 14.45 -0.57 12.07
CA ALA A 270 13.12 -1.05 12.47
C ALA A 270 13.04 -1.73 13.84
N LEU A 271 14.15 -2.00 14.52
CA LEU A 271 14.15 -2.74 15.78
C LEU A 271 14.42 -1.88 17.02
N GLY A 272 14.32 -0.54 16.95
CA GLY A 272 14.54 0.33 18.09
C GLY A 272 15.93 0.21 18.72
N GLY A 273 16.89 -0.33 18.00
CA GLY A 273 18.29 -0.28 18.34
C GLY A 273 18.85 1.08 17.94
N GLU A 274 19.30 1.84 18.90
CA GLU A 274 20.10 3.03 18.63
C GLU A 274 21.32 2.60 17.80
N ALA A 275 21.56 3.32 16.70
CA ALA A 275 22.76 3.17 15.89
C ALA A 275 23.99 3.69 16.64
#